data_555b3054230a325a6861d979a2dc3843
#
_entry.id   555b3054230a325a6861d979a2dc3843
#
_cell.length_a   1.000
_cell.length_b   1.000
_cell.length_c   1.000
_cell.angle_alpha   90.00
_cell.angle_beta   90.00
_cell.angle_gamma   90.00
#
_symmetry.space_group_name_H-M   'P 1'
#
loop_
_entity.id
_entity.type
_entity.pdbx_description
1 polymer ?
#
loop_
_entity_poly.entity_id
_entity_poly.type
_entity_poly.pdbx_seq_one_letter_code
_entity_poly.pdbx_strand_id
1 'polypeptide(L)'
;MTSKMLLEQYMAERHALGFSLKTDEGCIRRFLQDFAEPDDGEISFTKEYVLDHIGNRRNLQTNTILRDVSAINGFLDFVIRKGYTAYKIPPKSLPKENRNFRAYIFTDDEIERMLTAADHVPFTEQNPARKYQIPVMFRILFNCGLRTSELLKLRMCDVNLKENVFTILDTKFHKNRLVPFSDTVAESLTQYLEMSPPKSTDSLLFPSLNPRSNGGRYGNSWLQAQFRQLLRTAGI
;
A
#
# COMPACT_ATOMS: atom_id res chain seq x y z
N MET A 1 -20.03 5.89 27.67
CA MET A 1 -19.51 5.62 26.31
C MET A 1 -18.01 5.44 26.45
N THR A 2 -17.36 4.52 25.69
CA THR A 2 -15.90 4.33 25.76
C THR A 2 -15.20 4.95 24.53
N SER A 3 -13.91 5.21 24.65
CA SER A 3 -13.09 5.73 23.52
C SER A 3 -13.10 4.77 22.32
N LYS A 4 -13.16 3.45 22.58
CA LYS A 4 -13.34 2.41 21.55
C LYS A 4 -14.65 2.55 20.79
N MET A 5 -15.75 2.77 21.49
CA MET A 5 -17.07 2.97 20.86
C MET A 5 -17.11 4.24 20.02
N LEU A 6 -16.42 5.30 20.45
CA LEU A 6 -16.26 6.52 19.65
C LEU A 6 -15.46 6.26 18.36
N LEU A 7 -14.40 5.46 18.43
CA LEU A 7 -13.65 5.07 17.24
C LEU A 7 -14.53 4.26 16.26
N GLU A 8 -15.30 3.29 16.76
CA GLU A 8 -16.19 2.49 15.91
C GLU A 8 -17.23 3.34 15.20
N GLN A 9 -17.83 4.30 15.91
CA GLN A 9 -18.80 5.25 15.32
C GLN A 9 -18.12 6.15 14.29
N TYR A 10 -16.90 6.66 14.58
CA TYR A 10 -16.14 7.46 13.63
C TYR A 10 -15.83 6.68 12.36
N MET A 11 -15.36 5.43 12.50
CA MET A 11 -15.07 4.59 11.35
C MET A 11 -16.30 4.27 10.52
N ALA A 12 -17.44 3.99 11.18
CA ALA A 12 -18.71 3.76 10.50
C ALA A 12 -19.19 5.00 9.71
N GLU A 13 -19.11 6.20 10.31
CA GLU A 13 -19.45 7.47 9.63
C GLU A 13 -18.55 7.69 8.40
N ARG A 14 -17.25 7.47 8.54
CA ARG A 14 -16.29 7.67 7.45
C ARG A 14 -16.44 6.64 6.33
N HIS A 15 -16.73 5.38 6.67
CA HIS A 15 -17.00 4.34 5.68
C HIS A 15 -18.30 4.60 4.92
N ALA A 16 -19.36 5.07 5.59
CA ALA A 16 -20.60 5.47 4.94
C ALA A 16 -20.41 6.61 3.92
N LEU A 17 -19.40 7.47 4.14
CA LEU A 17 -18.99 8.52 3.21
C LEU A 17 -18.00 8.02 2.10
N GLY A 18 -17.73 6.72 2.03
CA GLY A 18 -16.88 6.12 0.99
C GLY A 18 -15.37 6.20 1.26
N PHE A 19 -14.93 6.59 2.47
CA PHE A 19 -13.51 6.63 2.79
C PHE A 19 -12.97 5.27 3.21
N SER A 20 -11.82 4.85 2.67
CA SER A 20 -11.07 3.68 3.15
C SER A 20 -9.96 4.14 4.09
N LEU A 21 -10.15 3.95 5.39
CA LEU A 21 -9.29 4.53 6.44
C LEU A 21 -8.37 3.50 7.12
N LYS A 22 -7.99 2.41 6.47
CA LYS A 22 -7.17 1.33 7.10
C LYS A 22 -5.91 1.85 7.81
N THR A 23 -5.24 2.83 7.24
CA THR A 23 -4.02 3.42 7.83
C THR A 23 -4.37 4.35 9.00
N ASP A 24 -5.42 5.17 8.85
CA ASP A 24 -5.85 6.12 9.87
C ASP A 24 -6.44 5.39 11.08
N GLU A 25 -7.22 4.33 10.84
CA GLU A 25 -7.70 3.44 11.90
C GLU A 25 -6.56 2.87 12.75
N GLY A 26 -5.52 2.34 12.10
CA GLY A 26 -4.35 1.82 12.80
C GLY A 26 -3.60 2.91 13.60
N CYS A 27 -3.59 4.15 13.10
CA CYS A 27 -3.02 5.29 13.82
C CYS A 27 -3.86 5.64 15.06
N ILE A 28 -5.18 5.77 14.90
CA ILE A 28 -6.09 6.15 15.98
C ILE A 28 -6.17 5.02 17.05
N ARG A 29 -6.15 3.74 16.65
CA ARG A 29 -6.08 2.63 17.61
C ARG A 29 -4.84 2.68 18.49
N ARG A 30 -3.67 3.03 17.92
CA ARG A 30 -2.45 3.23 18.72
C ARG A 30 -2.56 4.46 19.62
N PHE A 31 -3.18 5.53 19.16
CA PHE A 31 -3.45 6.72 19.97
C PHE A 31 -4.33 6.40 21.18
N LEU A 32 -5.31 5.51 21.02
CA LEU A 32 -6.21 5.11 22.11
C LEU A 32 -5.67 3.96 22.98
N GLN A 33 -4.55 3.36 22.62
CA GLN A 33 -4.01 2.18 23.33
C GLN A 33 -3.65 2.49 24.79
N ASP A 34 -3.08 3.66 25.03
CA ASP A 34 -2.62 4.12 26.33
C ASP A 34 -3.61 5.10 26.99
N PHE A 35 -4.81 5.27 26.42
CA PHE A 35 -5.83 6.13 26.97
C PHE A 35 -6.52 5.46 28.14
N ALA A 36 -6.41 6.08 29.33
CA ALA A 36 -7.15 5.64 30.51
C ALA A 36 -8.62 6.09 30.39
N GLU A 37 -9.53 5.15 30.34
CA GLU A 37 -10.96 5.46 30.33
C GLU A 37 -11.36 6.05 31.69
N PRO A 38 -12.04 7.18 31.74
CA PRO A 38 -12.45 7.82 32.99
C PRO A 38 -13.60 7.04 33.65
N ASP A 39 -13.56 6.91 34.97
CA ASP A 39 -14.58 6.18 35.76
C ASP A 39 -15.95 6.83 35.70
N ASP A 40 -16.01 8.17 35.53
CA ASP A 40 -17.25 8.96 35.41
C ASP A 40 -17.85 8.94 34.00
N GLY A 41 -17.14 8.36 33.02
CA GLY A 41 -17.55 8.30 31.63
C GLY A 41 -17.41 9.62 30.86
N GLU A 42 -16.83 10.66 31.46
CA GLU A 42 -16.52 11.95 30.81
C GLU A 42 -15.19 11.88 30.02
N ILE A 43 -15.26 11.38 28.79
CA ILE A 43 -14.08 11.29 27.92
C ILE A 43 -13.50 12.67 27.65
N SER A 44 -12.24 12.88 28.01
CA SER A 44 -11.49 14.11 27.74
C SER A 44 -10.08 13.81 27.23
N PHE A 45 -9.81 14.19 25.99
CA PHE A 45 -8.46 14.10 25.43
C PHE A 45 -7.69 15.37 25.71
N THR A 46 -6.99 15.41 26.86
CA THR A 46 -6.26 16.59 27.32
C THR A 46 -5.12 16.96 26.38
N LYS A 47 -4.65 18.19 26.48
CA LYS A 47 -3.48 18.69 25.72
C LYS A 47 -2.24 17.86 26.02
N GLU A 48 -2.01 17.55 27.29
CA GLU A 48 -0.87 16.76 27.77
C GLU A 48 -0.88 15.38 27.12
N TYR A 49 -1.99 14.67 27.18
CA TYR A 49 -2.13 13.32 26.60
C TYR A 49 -1.83 13.34 25.09
N VAL A 50 -2.43 14.29 24.34
CA VAL A 50 -2.25 14.37 22.89
C VAL A 50 -0.81 14.69 22.51
N LEU A 51 -0.18 15.62 23.22
CA LEU A 51 1.21 16.02 22.96
C LEU A 51 2.21 14.93 23.37
N ASP A 52 1.98 14.21 24.45
CA ASP A 52 2.84 13.09 24.90
C ASP A 52 2.80 11.96 23.88
N HIS A 53 1.60 11.58 23.38
CA HIS A 53 1.49 10.57 22.34
C HIS A 53 2.32 10.95 21.09
N ILE A 54 2.24 12.18 20.62
CA ILE A 54 3.03 12.64 19.46
C ILE A 54 4.52 12.75 19.81
N GLY A 55 4.84 13.23 21.02
CA GLY A 55 6.21 13.37 21.53
C GLY A 55 6.97 12.05 21.57
N ASN A 56 6.32 10.97 21.96
CA ASN A 56 6.88 9.62 21.99
C ASN A 56 7.18 9.05 20.58
N ARG A 57 6.73 9.72 19.52
CA ARG A 57 6.93 9.34 18.11
C ARG A 57 7.97 10.18 17.38
N ARG A 58 8.80 10.97 18.08
CA ARG A 58 9.80 11.86 17.48
C ARG A 58 10.83 11.18 16.58
N ASN A 59 11.03 9.88 16.74
CA ASN A 59 11.95 9.08 15.91
C ASN A 59 11.39 8.77 14.50
N LEU A 60 10.15 9.14 14.20
CA LEU A 60 9.54 8.94 12.88
C LEU A 60 9.88 10.10 11.95
N GLN A 61 9.82 9.79 10.65
CA GLN A 61 9.95 10.84 9.63
C GLN A 61 8.83 11.89 9.77
N THR A 62 9.17 13.16 9.54
CA THR A 62 8.25 14.31 9.65
C THR A 62 6.92 14.06 8.93
N ASN A 63 6.95 13.58 7.69
CA ASN A 63 5.72 13.34 6.93
C ASN A 63 4.83 12.23 7.54
N THR A 64 5.43 11.27 8.25
CA THR A 64 4.67 10.25 9.00
C THR A 64 3.97 10.89 10.21
N ILE A 65 4.67 11.75 10.94
CA ILE A 65 4.09 12.47 12.09
C ILE A 65 2.94 13.37 11.62
N LEU A 66 3.11 14.11 10.54
CA LEU A 66 2.08 15.00 9.98
C LEU A 66 0.81 14.23 9.59
N ARG A 67 0.98 13.05 8.95
CA ARG A 67 -0.14 12.17 8.63
C ARG A 67 -0.84 11.64 9.89
N ASP A 68 -0.08 11.20 10.88
CA ASP A 68 -0.64 10.68 12.13
C ASP A 68 -1.40 11.77 12.88
N VAL A 69 -0.86 13.00 12.95
CA VAL A 69 -1.57 14.14 13.53
C VAL A 69 -2.85 14.47 12.75
N SER A 70 -2.82 14.39 11.42
CA SER A 70 -4.02 14.61 10.60
C SER A 70 -5.12 13.59 10.91
N ALA A 71 -4.77 12.30 11.03
CA ALA A 71 -5.71 11.23 11.37
C ALA A 71 -6.28 11.42 12.79
N ILE A 72 -5.42 11.70 13.78
CA ILE A 72 -5.82 11.95 15.17
C ILE A 72 -6.71 13.18 15.25
N ASN A 73 -6.33 14.31 14.66
CA ASN A 73 -7.15 15.53 14.66
C ASN A 73 -8.52 15.30 14.01
N GLY A 74 -8.60 14.49 12.94
CA GLY A 74 -9.87 14.12 12.32
C GLY A 74 -10.79 13.33 13.26
N PHE A 75 -10.22 12.42 14.05
CA PHE A 75 -10.95 11.71 15.11
C PHE A 75 -11.36 12.64 16.25
N LEU A 76 -10.46 13.50 16.72
CA LEU A 76 -10.75 14.46 17.80
C LEU A 76 -11.84 15.48 17.38
N ASP A 77 -11.90 15.88 16.10
CA ASP A 77 -13.02 16.68 15.58
C ASP A 77 -14.35 15.96 15.71
N PHE A 78 -14.37 14.65 15.42
CA PHE A 78 -15.55 13.83 15.62
C PHE A 78 -15.94 13.76 17.11
N VAL A 79 -14.99 13.53 17.99
CA VAL A 79 -15.18 13.50 19.46
C VAL A 79 -15.79 14.80 19.97
N ILE A 80 -15.29 15.95 19.53
CA ILE A 80 -15.82 17.28 19.88
C ILE A 80 -17.26 17.44 19.36
N ARG A 81 -17.56 17.01 18.13
CA ARG A 81 -18.93 17.05 17.58
C ARG A 81 -19.93 16.17 18.38
N LYS A 82 -19.43 15.13 19.05
CA LYS A 82 -20.24 14.28 19.95
C LYS A 82 -20.42 14.87 21.34
N GLY A 83 -19.90 16.07 21.61
CA GLY A 83 -20.04 16.80 22.87
C GLY A 83 -18.98 16.51 23.91
N TYR A 84 -17.90 15.79 23.56
CA TYR A 84 -16.78 15.52 24.46
C TYR A 84 -15.67 16.55 24.33
N THR A 85 -14.84 16.66 25.37
CA THR A 85 -13.70 17.57 25.37
C THR A 85 -12.48 16.94 24.70
N ALA A 86 -11.83 17.66 23.78
CA ALA A 86 -10.59 17.19 23.17
C ALA A 86 -9.71 18.36 22.73
N TYR A 87 -8.39 18.22 22.94
CA TYR A 87 -7.40 19.14 22.40
C TYR A 87 -6.94 18.70 21.01
N LYS A 88 -6.97 19.62 20.05
CA LYS A 88 -6.44 19.40 18.69
C LYS A 88 -5.11 20.12 18.53
N ILE A 89 -4.17 19.47 17.87
CA ILE A 89 -2.89 20.08 17.54
C ILE A 89 -3.09 21.14 16.44
N PRO A 90 -2.76 22.42 16.71
CA PRO A 90 -2.92 23.46 15.71
C PRO A 90 -1.96 23.24 14.52
N PRO A 91 -2.40 23.43 13.26
CA PRO A 91 -1.54 23.25 12.09
C PRO A 91 -0.26 24.10 12.12
N LYS A 92 -0.32 25.30 12.72
CA LYS A 92 0.82 26.21 12.85
C LYS A 92 1.93 25.70 13.78
N SER A 93 1.63 24.76 14.68
CA SER A 93 2.61 24.19 15.61
C SER A 93 3.33 22.96 15.03
N LEU A 94 2.95 22.52 13.83
CA LEU A 94 3.54 21.35 13.18
C LEU A 94 4.77 21.75 12.36
N PRO A 95 5.77 20.85 12.26
CA PRO A 95 6.90 21.06 11.37
C PRO A 95 6.42 21.12 9.91
N LYS A 96 7.16 21.84 9.08
CA LYS A 96 6.85 21.89 7.65
C LYS A 96 7.09 20.52 7.00
N GLU A 97 6.22 20.17 6.07
CA GLU A 97 6.38 18.98 5.25
C GLU A 97 7.75 18.98 4.53
N ASN A 98 8.44 17.86 4.60
CA ASN A 98 9.65 17.69 3.79
C ASN A 98 9.27 17.39 2.34
N ARG A 99 9.41 18.39 1.46
CA ARG A 99 9.12 18.31 0.02
C ARG A 99 10.37 18.10 -0.84
N ASN A 100 11.53 17.88 -0.24
CA ASN A 100 12.80 17.78 -0.96
C ASN A 100 13.04 16.41 -1.61
N PHE A 101 12.04 15.53 -1.61
CA PHE A 101 12.16 14.26 -2.31
C PHE A 101 12.18 14.48 -3.83
N ARG A 102 13.29 14.13 -4.46
CA ARG A 102 13.40 14.03 -5.91
C ARG A 102 13.35 12.55 -6.27
N ALA A 103 12.39 12.19 -7.12
CA ALA A 103 12.36 10.83 -7.65
C ALA A 103 13.60 10.58 -8.54
N TYR A 104 14.23 9.44 -8.37
CA TYR A 104 15.25 8.99 -9.29
C TYR A 104 14.58 8.57 -10.60
N ILE A 105 15.08 9.07 -11.72
CA ILE A 105 14.61 8.72 -13.06
C ILE A 105 15.66 7.81 -13.67
N PHE A 106 15.29 6.55 -13.90
CA PHE A 106 16.17 5.57 -14.53
C PHE A 106 16.41 5.91 -15.99
N THR A 107 17.63 5.73 -16.44
CA THR A 107 17.98 5.76 -17.88
C THR A 107 17.53 4.47 -18.57
N ASP A 108 17.46 4.50 -19.89
CA ASP A 108 17.10 3.31 -20.68
C ASP A 108 18.09 2.15 -20.44
N ASP A 109 19.40 2.44 -20.36
CA ASP A 109 20.44 1.47 -20.03
C ASP A 109 20.25 0.83 -18.64
N GLU A 110 19.88 1.65 -17.64
CA GLU A 110 19.61 1.14 -16.29
C GLU A 110 18.38 0.24 -16.27
N ILE A 111 17.33 0.61 -17.01
CA ILE A 111 16.12 -0.22 -17.15
C ILE A 111 16.48 -1.54 -17.84
N GLU A 112 17.26 -1.53 -18.92
CA GLU A 112 17.67 -2.73 -19.63
C GLU A 112 18.51 -3.66 -18.74
N ARG A 113 19.51 -3.12 -18.04
CA ARG A 113 20.32 -3.90 -17.08
C ARG A 113 19.47 -4.52 -15.97
N MET A 114 18.48 -3.80 -15.47
CA MET A 114 17.61 -4.29 -14.43
C MET A 114 16.65 -5.38 -14.96
N LEU A 115 16.10 -5.24 -16.17
CA LEU A 115 15.29 -6.27 -16.82
C LEU A 115 16.13 -7.52 -17.12
N THR A 116 17.37 -7.34 -17.57
CA THR A 116 18.33 -8.44 -17.74
C THR A 116 18.60 -9.14 -16.40
N ALA A 117 18.79 -8.40 -15.31
CA ALA A 117 18.94 -8.99 -13.98
C ALA A 117 17.67 -9.75 -13.54
N ALA A 118 16.47 -9.29 -13.93
CA ALA A 118 15.23 -9.97 -13.66
C ALA A 118 15.14 -11.32 -14.39
N ASP A 119 15.60 -11.39 -15.64
CA ASP A 119 15.64 -12.64 -16.43
C ASP A 119 16.56 -13.71 -15.83
N HIS A 120 17.58 -13.28 -15.09
CA HIS A 120 18.55 -14.15 -14.44
C HIS A 120 18.26 -14.42 -12.95
N VAL A 121 17.03 -14.14 -12.48
CA VAL A 121 16.64 -14.47 -11.11
C VAL A 121 16.76 -15.98 -10.87
N PRO A 122 17.54 -16.41 -9.86
CA PRO A 122 17.76 -17.83 -9.63
C PRO A 122 16.49 -18.56 -9.16
N PHE A 123 16.42 -19.81 -9.54
CA PHE A 123 15.44 -20.75 -8.98
C PHE A 123 15.67 -20.92 -7.47
N THR A 124 14.61 -21.00 -6.71
CA THR A 124 14.65 -21.36 -5.29
C THR A 124 13.54 -22.36 -4.98
N GLU A 125 13.83 -23.37 -4.18
CA GLU A 125 12.84 -24.38 -3.79
C GLU A 125 11.68 -23.77 -2.98
N GLN A 126 11.97 -22.73 -2.17
CA GLN A 126 10.97 -22.04 -1.36
C GLN A 126 9.98 -21.23 -2.19
N ASN A 127 10.38 -20.80 -3.39
CA ASN A 127 9.52 -20.06 -4.31
C ASN A 127 9.92 -20.32 -5.77
N PRO A 128 9.59 -21.49 -6.32
CA PRO A 128 9.97 -21.85 -7.68
C PRO A 128 9.36 -20.94 -8.75
N ALA A 129 8.15 -20.41 -8.50
CA ALA A 129 7.47 -19.50 -9.41
C ALA A 129 8.19 -18.15 -9.57
N ARG A 130 8.99 -17.74 -8.60
CA ARG A 130 9.71 -16.46 -8.60
C ARG A 130 10.53 -16.24 -9.87
N LYS A 131 11.22 -17.28 -10.33
CA LYS A 131 12.06 -17.24 -11.54
C LYS A 131 11.27 -16.80 -12.79
N TYR A 132 10.01 -17.21 -12.89
CA TYR A 132 9.15 -16.90 -14.04
C TYR A 132 8.32 -15.63 -13.83
N GLN A 133 7.93 -15.35 -12.59
CA GLN A 133 7.07 -14.22 -12.27
C GLN A 133 7.81 -12.88 -12.25
N ILE A 134 9.02 -12.82 -11.70
CA ILE A 134 9.79 -11.57 -11.56
C ILE A 134 10.05 -10.89 -12.90
N PRO A 135 10.54 -11.58 -13.94
CA PRO A 135 10.77 -10.95 -15.24
C PRO A 135 9.52 -10.26 -15.79
N VAL A 136 8.39 -10.96 -15.75
CA VAL A 136 7.12 -10.46 -16.28
C VAL A 136 6.55 -9.33 -15.44
N MET A 137 6.58 -9.46 -14.11
CA MET A 137 6.13 -8.41 -13.19
C MET A 137 6.83 -7.08 -13.45
N PHE A 138 8.16 -7.10 -13.58
CA PHE A 138 8.93 -5.87 -13.79
C PHE A 138 8.74 -5.31 -15.20
N ARG A 139 8.62 -6.14 -16.23
CA ARG A 139 8.25 -5.66 -17.58
C ARG A 139 6.90 -4.96 -17.57
N ILE A 140 5.89 -5.52 -16.92
CA ILE A 140 4.57 -4.88 -16.79
C ILE A 140 4.68 -3.55 -16.03
N LEU A 141 5.41 -3.49 -14.92
CA LEU A 141 5.55 -2.26 -14.14
C LEU A 141 6.20 -1.14 -14.96
N PHE A 142 7.26 -1.44 -15.72
CA PHE A 142 7.97 -0.45 -16.52
C PHE A 142 7.22 -0.04 -17.77
N ASN A 143 6.65 -1.00 -18.50
CA ASN A 143 5.98 -0.70 -19.76
C ASN A 143 4.57 -0.14 -19.58
N CYS A 144 3.83 -0.60 -18.56
CA CYS A 144 2.41 -0.25 -18.40
C CYS A 144 2.15 0.78 -17.30
N GLY A 145 3.15 1.11 -16.48
CA GLY A 145 2.98 2.08 -15.40
C GLY A 145 1.93 1.71 -14.37
N LEU A 146 1.70 0.41 -14.13
CA LEU A 146 0.79 -0.05 -13.09
C LEU A 146 1.32 0.31 -11.71
N ARG A 147 0.41 0.60 -10.76
CA ARG A 147 0.80 0.64 -9.36
C ARG A 147 1.16 -0.77 -8.88
N THR A 148 2.10 -0.87 -7.96
CA THR A 148 2.49 -2.18 -7.38
C THR A 148 1.30 -2.96 -6.83
N SER A 149 0.37 -2.27 -6.16
CA SER A 149 -0.84 -2.89 -5.63
C SER A 149 -1.84 -3.33 -6.72
N GLU A 150 -1.86 -2.70 -7.87
CA GLU A 150 -2.68 -3.09 -9.02
C GLU A 150 -2.11 -4.36 -9.66
N LEU A 151 -0.80 -4.37 -9.96
CA LEU A 151 -0.12 -5.56 -10.47
C LEU A 151 -0.35 -6.78 -9.59
N LEU A 152 -0.18 -6.64 -8.28
CA LEU A 152 -0.30 -7.76 -7.33
C LEU A 152 -1.74 -8.25 -7.12
N LYS A 153 -2.73 -7.52 -7.62
CA LYS A 153 -4.15 -7.90 -7.57
C LYS A 153 -4.68 -8.43 -8.90
N LEU A 154 -3.93 -8.29 -9.99
CA LEU A 154 -4.36 -8.75 -11.31
C LEU A 154 -4.78 -10.22 -11.28
N ARG A 155 -5.90 -10.50 -11.91
CA ARG A 155 -6.42 -11.84 -12.15
C ARG A 155 -6.33 -12.18 -13.62
N MET A 156 -6.49 -13.46 -13.96
CA MET A 156 -6.52 -13.90 -15.35
C MET A 156 -7.66 -13.28 -16.14
N CYS A 157 -8.84 -13.07 -15.53
CA CYS A 157 -9.96 -12.39 -16.17
C CYS A 157 -9.68 -10.91 -16.50
N ASP A 158 -8.67 -10.31 -15.89
CA ASP A 158 -8.27 -8.91 -16.14
C ASP A 158 -7.31 -8.79 -17.34
N VAL A 159 -6.88 -9.90 -17.94
CA VAL A 159 -5.88 -9.95 -19.01
C VAL A 159 -6.53 -10.33 -20.32
N ASN A 160 -6.51 -9.44 -21.28
CA ASN A 160 -6.91 -9.73 -22.67
C ASN A 160 -5.68 -9.78 -23.58
N LEU A 161 -5.13 -10.99 -23.78
CA LEU A 161 -3.96 -11.20 -24.64
C LEU A 161 -4.28 -10.99 -26.15
N LYS A 162 -5.54 -11.08 -26.54
CA LYS A 162 -5.93 -10.85 -27.95
C LYS A 162 -5.86 -9.37 -28.33
N GLU A 163 -6.24 -8.53 -27.40
CA GLU A 163 -6.31 -7.08 -27.58
C GLU A 163 -5.10 -6.36 -26.93
N ASN A 164 -4.20 -7.11 -26.28
CA ASN A 164 -3.06 -6.60 -25.52
C ASN A 164 -3.47 -5.52 -24.49
N VAL A 165 -4.47 -5.82 -23.64
CA VAL A 165 -5.03 -4.88 -22.67
C VAL A 165 -5.22 -5.51 -21.32
N PHE A 166 -4.84 -4.79 -20.24
CA PHE A 166 -5.26 -5.06 -18.88
C PHE A 166 -6.49 -4.25 -18.52
N THR A 167 -7.46 -4.88 -17.85
CA THR A 167 -8.58 -4.21 -17.17
C THR A 167 -8.21 -3.97 -15.72
N ILE A 168 -7.99 -2.74 -15.32
CA ILE A 168 -7.64 -2.38 -13.94
C ILE A 168 -8.89 -1.90 -13.21
N LEU A 169 -9.35 -2.71 -12.26
CA LEU A 169 -10.54 -2.46 -11.46
C LEU A 169 -10.18 -1.86 -10.10
N ASP A 170 -11.14 -1.15 -9.50
CA ASP A 170 -11.07 -0.62 -8.12
C ASP A 170 -9.77 0.15 -7.81
N THR A 171 -9.44 1.08 -8.70
CA THR A 171 -8.29 1.96 -8.50
C THR A 171 -8.58 3.01 -7.42
N LYS A 172 -7.57 3.80 -7.05
CA LYS A 172 -7.76 4.98 -6.19
C LYS A 172 -8.88 5.85 -6.78
N PHE A 173 -9.94 6.12 -6.01
CA PHE A 173 -11.18 6.82 -6.41
C PHE A 173 -12.20 5.97 -7.17
N HIS A 174 -12.19 4.62 -7.05
CA HIS A 174 -13.16 3.71 -7.68
C HIS A 174 -13.29 3.89 -9.20
N LYS A 175 -12.19 4.26 -9.87
CA LYS A 175 -12.15 4.39 -11.33
C LYS A 175 -11.53 3.15 -11.94
N ASN A 176 -12.23 2.56 -12.90
CA ASN A 176 -11.72 1.49 -13.74
C ASN A 176 -11.01 2.09 -14.96
N ARG A 177 -9.96 1.42 -15.44
CA ARG A 177 -9.28 1.82 -16.67
C ARG A 177 -8.74 0.63 -17.43
N LEU A 178 -8.68 0.79 -18.74
CA LEU A 178 -7.95 -0.11 -19.64
C LEU A 178 -6.51 0.37 -19.77
N VAL A 179 -5.57 -0.54 -19.71
CA VAL A 179 -4.14 -0.27 -19.86
C VAL A 179 -3.59 -1.14 -20.98
N PRO A 180 -3.28 -0.59 -22.14
CA PRO A 180 -2.66 -1.35 -23.21
C PRO A 180 -1.23 -1.74 -22.84
N PHE A 181 -0.76 -2.86 -23.39
CA PHE A 181 0.61 -3.32 -23.26
C PHE A 181 1.21 -3.70 -24.61
N SER A 182 2.54 -3.67 -24.70
CA SER A 182 3.27 -3.96 -25.94
C SER A 182 3.29 -5.46 -26.25
N ASP A 183 3.61 -5.79 -27.48
CA ASP A 183 3.79 -7.18 -27.93
C ASP A 183 4.90 -7.88 -27.11
N THR A 184 5.96 -7.19 -26.74
CA THR A 184 7.02 -7.71 -25.86
C THR A 184 6.48 -8.16 -24.50
N VAL A 185 5.54 -7.41 -23.93
CA VAL A 185 4.86 -7.80 -22.68
C VAL A 185 3.94 -8.98 -22.94
N ALA A 186 3.22 -9.00 -24.08
CA ALA A 186 2.35 -10.12 -24.46
C ALA A 186 3.12 -11.43 -24.61
N GLU A 187 4.27 -11.41 -25.29
CA GLU A 187 5.18 -12.55 -25.42
C GLU A 187 5.66 -13.07 -24.06
N SER A 188 6.14 -12.15 -23.20
CA SER A 188 6.61 -12.50 -21.86
C SER A 188 5.50 -13.10 -20.99
N LEU A 189 4.27 -12.58 -21.11
CA LEU A 189 3.09 -13.11 -20.42
C LEU A 189 2.74 -14.49 -20.94
N THR A 190 2.72 -14.70 -22.25
CA THR A 190 2.41 -15.98 -22.89
C THR A 190 3.38 -17.05 -22.41
N GLN A 191 4.68 -16.79 -22.47
CA GLN A 191 5.72 -17.71 -21.98
C GLN A 191 5.54 -18.03 -20.49
N TYR A 192 5.23 -17.03 -19.67
CA TYR A 192 4.96 -17.25 -18.26
C TYR A 192 3.74 -18.16 -18.04
N LEU A 193 2.64 -17.94 -18.76
CA LEU A 193 1.42 -18.70 -18.62
C LEU A 193 1.56 -20.16 -19.11
N GLU A 194 2.40 -20.42 -20.10
CA GLU A 194 2.77 -21.77 -20.52
C GLU A 194 3.53 -22.51 -19.42
N MET A 195 4.43 -21.85 -18.71
CA MET A 195 5.22 -22.43 -17.63
C MET A 195 4.45 -22.54 -16.31
N SER A 196 3.45 -21.72 -16.10
CA SER A 196 2.65 -21.64 -14.87
C SER A 196 1.18 -21.40 -15.22
N PRO A 197 0.49 -22.39 -15.79
CA PRO A 197 -0.89 -22.22 -16.22
C PRO A 197 -1.82 -21.92 -15.04
N PRO A 198 -2.75 -20.97 -15.20
CA PRO A 198 -3.69 -20.59 -14.16
C PRO A 198 -4.69 -21.71 -13.92
N LYS A 199 -5.14 -21.86 -12.67
CA LYS A 199 -6.15 -22.86 -12.29
C LYS A 199 -7.56 -22.50 -12.75
N SER A 200 -7.84 -21.21 -12.90
CA SER A 200 -9.13 -20.66 -13.34
C SER A 200 -8.96 -19.21 -13.80
N THR A 201 -9.96 -18.67 -14.49
CA THR A 201 -10.01 -17.27 -14.91
C THR A 201 -9.98 -16.29 -13.74
N ASP A 202 -10.43 -16.74 -12.57
CA ASP A 202 -10.46 -15.93 -11.34
C ASP A 202 -9.17 -16.01 -10.51
N SER A 203 -8.23 -16.86 -10.94
CA SER A 203 -6.91 -17.00 -10.30
C SER A 203 -6.12 -15.70 -10.41
N LEU A 204 -5.31 -15.40 -9.37
CA LEU A 204 -4.32 -14.33 -9.47
C LEU A 204 -3.37 -14.60 -10.63
N LEU A 205 -3.02 -13.56 -11.37
CA LEU A 205 -2.01 -13.65 -12.43
C LEU A 205 -0.64 -14.06 -11.85
N PHE A 206 -0.30 -13.52 -10.69
CA PHE A 206 0.94 -13.80 -9.97
C PHE A 206 0.66 -14.34 -8.56
N PRO A 207 0.29 -15.62 -8.43
CA PRO A 207 0.03 -16.22 -7.12
C PRO A 207 1.32 -16.39 -6.32
N SER A 208 1.25 -16.12 -5.02
CA SER A 208 2.30 -16.44 -4.06
C SER A 208 2.11 -17.88 -3.58
N LEU A 209 3.18 -18.66 -3.62
CA LEU A 209 3.20 -20.02 -3.06
C LEU A 209 3.46 -20.05 -1.56
N ASN A 210 3.71 -18.91 -0.92
CA ASN A 210 3.93 -18.82 0.52
C ASN A 210 2.61 -19.04 1.27
N PRO A 211 2.49 -20.05 2.13
CA PRO A 211 1.27 -20.32 2.91
C PRO A 211 0.84 -19.17 3.83
N ARG A 212 1.79 -18.30 4.22
CA ARG A 212 1.53 -17.11 5.06
C ARG A 212 1.07 -15.90 4.25
N SER A 213 0.97 -16.01 2.92
CA SER A 213 0.49 -14.91 2.08
C SER A 213 -1.01 -14.70 2.27
N ASN A 214 -1.43 -13.45 2.43
CA ASN A 214 -2.85 -13.10 2.57
C ASN A 214 -3.59 -13.34 1.25
N GLY A 215 -4.40 -14.40 1.19
CA GLY A 215 -5.17 -14.78 -0.01
C GLY A 215 -4.29 -15.14 -1.21
N GLY A 216 -3.11 -15.74 -0.98
CA GLY A 216 -2.21 -16.17 -2.05
C GLY A 216 -1.51 -15.03 -2.80
N ARG A 217 -1.49 -13.82 -2.26
CA ARG A 217 -0.88 -12.64 -2.90
C ARG A 217 0.47 -12.28 -2.30
N TYR A 218 1.37 -11.79 -3.13
CA TYR A 218 2.57 -11.10 -2.65
C TYR A 218 2.20 -9.77 -1.99
N GLY A 219 2.96 -9.38 -0.96
CA GLY A 219 2.86 -8.05 -0.35
C GLY A 219 3.70 -7.01 -1.10
N ASN A 220 3.34 -5.73 -0.99
CA ASN A 220 4.14 -4.63 -1.56
C ASN A 220 5.59 -4.63 -1.05
N SER A 221 5.81 -4.95 0.22
CA SER A 221 7.15 -5.06 0.81
C SER A 221 8.01 -6.14 0.15
N TRP A 222 7.40 -7.27 -0.22
CA TRP A 222 8.09 -8.33 -0.96
C TRP A 222 8.54 -7.82 -2.34
N LEU A 223 7.64 -7.21 -3.09
CA LEU A 223 7.98 -6.68 -4.43
C LEU A 223 9.05 -5.59 -4.35
N GLN A 224 8.99 -4.70 -3.35
CA GLN A 224 10.04 -3.73 -3.09
C GLN A 224 11.39 -4.37 -2.75
N ALA A 225 11.39 -5.48 -2.02
CA ALA A 225 12.62 -6.23 -1.73
C ALA A 225 13.21 -6.85 -3.01
N GLN A 226 12.36 -7.39 -3.90
CA GLN A 226 12.80 -7.88 -5.22
C GLN A 226 13.41 -6.73 -6.05
N PHE A 227 12.74 -5.58 -6.11
CA PHE A 227 13.24 -4.41 -6.82
C PHE A 227 14.64 -3.98 -6.33
N ARG A 228 14.83 -3.84 -5.01
CA ARG A 228 16.15 -3.50 -4.46
C ARG A 228 17.21 -4.55 -4.80
N GLN A 229 16.84 -5.82 -4.85
CA GLN A 229 17.76 -6.88 -5.24
C GLN A 229 18.17 -6.75 -6.72
N LEU A 230 17.20 -6.48 -7.60
CA LEU A 230 17.49 -6.27 -9.03
C LEU A 230 18.41 -5.07 -9.26
N LEU A 231 18.17 -3.94 -8.57
CA LEU A 231 19.05 -2.77 -8.65
C LEU A 231 20.49 -3.14 -8.26
N ARG A 232 20.69 -3.84 -7.14
CA ARG A 232 22.04 -4.28 -6.72
C ARG A 232 22.69 -5.20 -7.75
N THR A 233 21.93 -6.14 -8.32
CA THR A 233 22.44 -7.08 -9.34
C THR A 233 22.78 -6.35 -10.63
N ALA A 234 22.04 -5.31 -10.98
CA ALA A 234 22.25 -4.46 -12.15
C ALA A 234 23.38 -3.41 -11.95
N GLY A 235 23.94 -3.29 -10.74
CA GLY A 235 24.95 -2.28 -10.41
C GLY A 235 24.42 -0.84 -10.40
N ILE A 236 23.17 -0.66 -9.89
CA ILE A 236 22.46 0.62 -9.77
C ILE A 236 22.28 0.99 -8.31
#